data_b85c88b2b70ec3515f8bcfbc894f2a7d
#
_entry.id   b85c88b2b70ec3515f8bcfbc894f2a7d
#
_cell.length_a   1.000
_cell.length_b   1.000
_cell.length_c   1.000
_cell.angle_alpha   90.00
_cell.angle_beta   90.00
_cell.angle_gamma   90.00
#
_symmetry.space_group_name_H-M   'P 1'
#
loop_
_entity.id
_entity.type
_entity.pdbx_description
1 polymer ?
#
loop_
_entity_poly.entity_id
_entity_poly.type
_entity_poly.pdbx_seq_one_letter_code
_entity_poly.pdbx_strand_id
1 'polypeptide(L)'
;TERAIRTAVNAAQKMAQVRVDHVIACLSGARPRSYGLDGALDLEGGMVTEQDIAQVMASCDVPDYGDDREVLHAQPVNFALDHRSGMGDPRGLVGNTLTTDMHMLTVDAVAVQNIFFCIKRCDLELAGLASSAYVSGMSSLVEDEQELGAACIDMGGGATGISVFMRKHMIYTDAVRMGGDHITSDISMGLQVPLATAERIKTFYGG
;
A
#
# COMPACT_ATOMS: atom_id res chain seq x y z
N THR A 1 -6.28 -3.18 19.90
CA THR A 1 -6.01 -3.83 18.61
C THR A 1 -6.19 -5.35 18.68
N GLU A 2 -5.54 -6.10 19.60
CA GLU A 2 -5.66 -7.58 19.71
C GLU A 2 -7.12 -8.05 19.83
N ARG A 3 -7.93 -7.42 20.70
CA ARG A 3 -9.35 -7.78 20.85
C ARG A 3 -10.12 -7.62 19.53
N ALA A 4 -9.84 -6.56 18.77
CA ALA A 4 -10.49 -6.33 17.49
C ALA A 4 -10.09 -7.40 16.46
N ILE A 5 -8.80 -7.77 16.40
CA ILE A 5 -8.29 -8.84 15.52
C ILE A 5 -8.98 -10.15 15.86
N ARG A 6 -8.98 -10.58 17.14
CA ARG A 6 -9.65 -11.83 17.58
C ARG A 6 -11.13 -11.82 17.24
N THR A 7 -11.83 -10.70 17.44
CA THR A 7 -13.25 -10.60 17.14
C THR A 7 -13.52 -10.75 15.65
N ALA A 8 -12.75 -10.05 14.80
CA ALA A 8 -12.92 -10.09 13.34
C ALA A 8 -12.59 -11.49 12.77
N VAL A 9 -11.45 -12.07 13.18
CA VAL A 9 -11.04 -13.40 12.72
C VAL A 9 -12.03 -14.47 13.16
N ASN A 10 -12.50 -14.45 14.42
CA ASN A 10 -13.49 -15.40 14.91
C ASN A 10 -14.83 -15.27 14.15
N ALA A 11 -15.27 -14.05 13.82
CA ALA A 11 -16.45 -13.84 13.01
C ALA A 11 -16.28 -14.39 11.59
N ALA A 12 -15.14 -14.09 10.94
CA ALA A 12 -14.82 -14.59 9.60
C ALA A 12 -14.76 -16.12 9.56
N GLN A 13 -14.08 -16.76 10.52
CA GLN A 13 -14.00 -18.22 10.63
C GLN A 13 -15.37 -18.88 10.77
N LYS A 14 -16.26 -18.28 11.59
CA LYS A 14 -17.63 -18.76 11.76
C LYS A 14 -18.45 -18.65 10.48
N MET A 15 -18.32 -17.54 9.75
CA MET A 15 -19.05 -17.34 8.50
C MET A 15 -18.54 -18.27 7.39
N ALA A 16 -17.24 -18.41 7.26
CA ALA A 16 -16.61 -19.22 6.22
C ALA A 16 -16.56 -20.72 6.56
N GLN A 17 -16.80 -21.10 7.81
CA GLN A 17 -16.67 -22.47 8.35
C GLN A 17 -15.27 -23.08 8.11
N VAL A 18 -14.24 -22.24 8.11
CA VAL A 18 -12.83 -22.65 7.96
C VAL A 18 -12.00 -22.06 9.10
N ARG A 19 -10.92 -22.74 9.43
CA ARG A 19 -9.90 -22.20 10.36
C ARG A 19 -8.96 -21.31 9.60
N VAL A 20 -8.62 -20.16 10.18
CA VAL A 20 -7.67 -19.20 9.66
C VAL A 20 -6.44 -19.20 10.55
N ASP A 21 -5.30 -19.61 10.00
CA ASP A 21 -4.01 -19.60 10.70
C ASP A 21 -3.10 -18.47 10.19
N HIS A 22 -3.32 -17.98 8.94
CA HIS A 22 -2.53 -16.93 8.29
C HIS A 22 -3.41 -15.75 7.91
N VAL A 23 -2.89 -14.56 8.06
CA VAL A 23 -3.61 -13.31 7.72
C VAL A 23 -2.73 -12.36 6.92
N ILE A 24 -3.31 -11.63 5.99
CA ILE A 24 -2.73 -10.43 5.40
C ILE A 24 -3.32 -9.24 6.15
N ALA A 25 -2.47 -8.34 6.64
CA ALA A 25 -2.91 -7.16 7.33
C ALA A 25 -2.71 -5.90 6.48
N CYS A 26 -3.67 -4.96 6.57
CA CYS A 26 -3.54 -3.66 5.95
C CYS A 26 -3.07 -2.64 6.99
N LEU A 27 -2.07 -1.85 6.63
CA LEU A 27 -1.47 -0.83 7.47
C LEU A 27 -1.95 0.55 7.00
N SER A 28 -2.60 1.30 7.91
CA SER A 28 -3.06 2.67 7.65
C SER A 28 -2.22 3.68 8.42
N GLY A 29 -1.92 4.82 7.82
CA GLY A 29 -1.38 5.99 8.54
C GLY A 29 -0.03 5.80 9.21
N ALA A 30 0.75 4.82 8.83
CA ALA A 30 2.08 4.51 9.38
C ALA A 30 3.19 5.41 8.80
N ARG A 31 2.90 6.68 8.56
CA ARG A 31 3.80 7.66 7.95
C ARG A 31 4.43 7.14 6.65
N PRO A 32 3.63 6.78 5.65
CA PRO A 32 4.15 6.28 4.38
C PRO A 32 5.04 7.36 3.73
N ARG A 33 6.04 6.90 2.98
CA ARG A 33 6.85 7.74 2.08
C ARG A 33 7.06 7.01 0.78
N SER A 34 6.70 7.66 -0.31
CA SER A 34 6.90 7.16 -1.67
C SER A 34 8.21 7.63 -2.24
N TYR A 35 8.92 6.74 -2.92
CA TYR A 35 10.15 7.02 -3.66
C TYR A 35 9.99 6.48 -5.07
N GLY A 36 10.29 7.31 -6.06
CA GLY A 36 10.53 6.88 -7.42
C GLY A 36 12.01 6.52 -7.55
N LEU A 37 12.31 5.33 -8.07
CA LEU A 37 13.66 4.84 -8.29
C LEU A 37 13.80 4.51 -9.77
N ASP A 38 14.98 4.70 -10.30
CA ASP A 38 15.32 4.31 -11.65
C ASP A 38 16.56 3.41 -11.66
N GLY A 39 16.58 2.47 -12.59
CA GLY A 39 17.68 1.53 -12.78
C GLY A 39 17.96 1.29 -14.24
N ALA A 40 19.20 0.92 -14.56
CA ALA A 40 19.63 0.61 -15.92
C ALA A 40 20.57 -0.58 -15.94
N LEU A 41 20.48 -1.38 -17.02
CA LEU A 41 21.32 -2.53 -17.29
C LEU A 41 21.72 -2.55 -18.78
N ASP A 42 22.99 -2.73 -19.06
CA ASP A 42 23.49 -2.95 -20.42
C ASP A 42 23.36 -4.44 -20.78
N LEU A 43 22.70 -4.72 -21.91
CA LEU A 43 22.43 -6.09 -22.41
C LEU A 43 23.40 -6.50 -23.51
N GLU A 44 24.29 -5.59 -23.98
CA GLU A 44 25.24 -5.82 -25.07
C GLU A 44 24.57 -6.40 -26.35
N GLY A 45 23.33 -6.01 -26.63
CA GLY A 45 22.57 -6.52 -27.77
C GLY A 45 21.91 -7.87 -27.53
N GLY A 46 21.81 -8.31 -26.28
CA GLY A 46 21.19 -9.58 -25.87
C GLY A 46 19.69 -9.54 -25.84
N MET A 47 19.11 -10.72 -25.64
CA MET A 47 17.68 -10.90 -25.39
C MET A 47 17.41 -10.79 -23.90
N VAL A 48 16.42 -9.98 -23.52
CA VAL A 48 16.00 -9.80 -22.11
C VAL A 48 15.53 -11.10 -21.49
N THR A 49 16.16 -11.48 -20.40
CA THR A 49 15.84 -12.67 -19.61
C THR A 49 15.20 -12.29 -18.26
N GLU A 50 14.69 -13.27 -17.52
CA GLU A 50 14.22 -13.07 -16.14
C GLU A 50 15.34 -12.56 -15.21
N GLN A 51 16.57 -13.00 -15.46
CA GLN A 51 17.74 -12.59 -14.70
C GLN A 51 18.07 -11.11 -14.93
N ASP A 52 17.93 -10.61 -16.15
CA ASP A 52 18.16 -9.21 -16.50
C ASP A 52 17.11 -8.31 -15.84
N ILE A 53 15.87 -8.74 -15.77
CA ILE A 53 14.82 -8.04 -15.01
C ILE A 53 15.19 -7.93 -13.53
N ALA A 54 15.60 -9.03 -12.91
CA ALA A 54 16.03 -9.02 -11.52
C ALA A 54 17.27 -8.11 -11.31
N GLN A 55 18.21 -8.09 -12.25
CA GLN A 55 19.41 -7.25 -12.19
C GLN A 55 19.08 -5.77 -12.36
N VAL A 56 18.25 -5.39 -13.32
CA VAL A 56 17.88 -3.98 -13.52
C VAL A 56 17.07 -3.45 -12.33
N MET A 57 16.22 -4.27 -11.73
CA MET A 57 15.54 -3.89 -10.48
C MET A 57 16.51 -3.73 -9.31
N ALA A 58 17.52 -4.60 -9.21
CA ALA A 58 18.56 -4.52 -8.18
C ALA A 58 19.57 -3.38 -8.40
N SER A 59 19.68 -2.86 -9.63
CA SER A 59 20.55 -1.71 -9.96
C SER A 59 19.94 -0.36 -9.56
N CYS A 60 18.67 -0.33 -9.17
CA CYS A 60 18.02 0.92 -8.74
C CYS A 60 18.75 1.53 -7.54
N ASP A 61 19.02 2.81 -7.61
CA ASP A 61 19.67 3.56 -6.53
C ASP A 61 18.64 3.83 -5.43
N VAL A 62 18.75 3.04 -4.35
CA VAL A 62 17.82 3.14 -3.20
C VAL A 62 18.35 4.20 -2.24
N PRO A 63 17.59 5.30 -2.01
CA PRO A 63 18.02 6.34 -1.10
C PRO A 63 18.10 5.84 0.34
N ASP A 64 18.94 6.47 1.14
CA ASP A 64 18.93 6.26 2.60
C ASP A 64 17.61 6.81 3.16
N TYR A 65 16.75 5.90 3.61
CA TYR A 65 15.46 6.22 4.21
C TYR A 65 15.45 6.15 5.75
N GLY A 66 16.61 5.84 6.36
CA GLY A 66 16.82 5.77 7.81
C GLY A 66 16.42 4.44 8.44
N ASP A 67 17.05 4.10 9.56
CA ASP A 67 16.86 2.84 10.29
C ASP A 67 15.48 2.72 10.98
N ASP A 68 14.73 3.81 11.09
CA ASP A 68 13.39 3.85 11.68
C ASP A 68 12.28 3.47 10.70
N ARG A 69 12.64 3.04 9.48
CA ARG A 69 11.69 2.73 8.41
C ARG A 69 11.92 1.36 7.82
N GLU A 70 10.84 0.77 7.33
CA GLU A 70 10.85 -0.50 6.60
C GLU A 70 10.21 -0.34 5.23
N VAL A 71 10.71 -1.08 4.25
CA VAL A 71 10.11 -1.15 2.91
C VAL A 71 8.85 -2.00 2.98
N LEU A 72 7.70 -1.40 2.68
CA LEU A 72 6.41 -2.10 2.64
C LEU A 72 6.10 -2.64 1.25
N HIS A 73 6.37 -1.85 0.21
CA HIS A 73 6.20 -2.23 -1.20
C HIS A 73 7.39 -1.74 -2.01
N ALA A 74 7.85 -2.55 -2.95
CA ALA A 74 8.79 -2.17 -4.00
C ALA A 74 8.36 -2.91 -5.28
N GLN A 75 7.95 -2.15 -6.31
CA GLN A 75 7.42 -2.75 -7.53
C GLN A 75 7.82 -1.94 -8.76
N PRO A 76 8.12 -2.60 -9.89
CA PRO A 76 8.34 -1.91 -11.13
C PRO A 76 7.04 -1.24 -11.59
N VAL A 77 7.16 -0.04 -12.13
CA VAL A 77 6.07 0.75 -12.70
C VAL A 77 6.14 0.73 -14.22
N ASN A 78 7.36 0.65 -14.75
CA ASN A 78 7.62 0.73 -16.17
C ASN A 78 8.95 0.06 -16.51
N PHE A 79 9.02 -0.52 -17.70
CA PHE A 79 10.27 -0.92 -18.32
C PHE A 79 10.45 -0.18 -19.66
N ALA A 80 11.70 0.11 -19.99
CA ALA A 80 12.05 0.60 -21.32
C ALA A 80 13.27 -0.15 -21.86
N LEU A 81 13.25 -0.39 -23.17
CA LEU A 81 14.32 -1.05 -23.89
C LEU A 81 14.80 -0.11 -24.99
N ASP A 82 16.07 0.32 -24.90
CA ASP A 82 16.66 1.37 -25.74
C ASP A 82 15.81 2.67 -25.65
N HIS A 83 15.09 3.02 -26.73
CA HIS A 83 14.23 4.22 -26.80
C HIS A 83 12.74 3.92 -26.71
N ARG A 84 12.34 2.67 -26.41
CA ARG A 84 10.94 2.26 -26.31
C ARG A 84 10.55 2.14 -24.84
N SER A 85 9.70 3.02 -24.39
CA SER A 85 9.16 3.03 -23.02
C SER A 85 7.73 2.49 -22.98
N GLY A 86 7.21 2.26 -21.76
CA GLY A 86 5.84 1.85 -21.53
C GLY A 86 5.61 0.35 -21.70
N MET A 87 6.63 -0.46 -21.43
CA MET A 87 6.52 -1.92 -21.49
C MET A 87 6.16 -2.48 -20.12
N GLY A 88 5.11 -3.32 -20.08
CA GLY A 88 4.78 -4.08 -18.86
C GLY A 88 5.70 -5.27 -18.65
N ASP A 89 6.11 -5.93 -19.75
CA ASP A 89 7.00 -7.09 -19.73
C ASP A 89 7.96 -7.04 -20.93
N PRO A 90 9.25 -6.79 -20.72
CA PRO A 90 10.27 -6.72 -21.77
C PRO A 90 10.88 -8.08 -22.13
N ARG A 91 10.55 -9.18 -21.44
CA ARG A 91 11.17 -10.50 -21.67
C ARG A 91 11.03 -10.98 -23.10
N GLY A 92 12.11 -11.54 -23.62
CA GLY A 92 12.17 -12.04 -24.99
C GLY A 92 12.43 -10.99 -26.07
N LEU A 93 12.47 -9.70 -25.71
CA LEU A 93 12.88 -8.64 -26.64
C LEU A 93 14.40 -8.54 -26.70
N VAL A 94 14.93 -8.06 -27.81
CA VAL A 94 16.36 -7.84 -28.03
C VAL A 94 16.63 -6.36 -28.01
N GLY A 95 17.67 -5.95 -27.27
CA GLY A 95 18.07 -4.54 -27.15
C GLY A 95 19.43 -4.38 -26.50
N ASN A 96 19.88 -3.14 -26.37
CA ASN A 96 21.18 -2.83 -25.77
C ASN A 96 21.05 -2.39 -24.31
N THR A 97 20.08 -1.55 -23.99
CA THR A 97 19.91 -0.99 -22.64
C THR A 97 18.49 -1.24 -22.15
N LEU A 98 18.38 -1.98 -21.04
CA LEU A 98 17.14 -2.14 -20.30
C LEU A 98 17.11 -1.16 -19.14
N THR A 99 16.05 -0.38 -19.02
CA THR A 99 15.81 0.51 -17.87
C THR A 99 14.49 0.17 -17.19
N THR A 100 14.38 0.49 -15.91
CA THR A 100 13.15 0.36 -15.14
C THR A 100 12.90 1.57 -14.27
N ASP A 101 11.65 1.97 -14.18
CA ASP A 101 11.16 2.87 -13.14
C ASP A 101 10.47 2.02 -12.07
N MET A 102 10.83 2.23 -10.80
CA MET A 102 10.23 1.52 -9.68
C MET A 102 9.59 2.49 -8.70
N HIS A 103 8.50 2.07 -8.10
CA HIS A 103 7.91 2.73 -6.95
C HIS A 103 8.23 1.94 -5.68
N MET A 104 8.89 2.61 -4.72
CA MET A 104 9.17 2.07 -3.40
C MET A 104 8.38 2.84 -2.35
N LEU A 105 7.69 2.11 -1.48
CA LEU A 105 6.97 2.63 -0.32
C LEU A 105 7.64 2.17 0.96
N THR A 106 8.03 3.12 1.80
CA THR A 106 8.49 2.84 3.16
C THR A 106 7.49 3.33 4.20
N VAL A 107 7.49 2.69 5.36
CA VAL A 107 6.63 3.00 6.51
C VAL A 107 7.44 2.99 7.80
N ASP A 108 6.84 3.45 8.87
CA ASP A 108 7.41 3.43 10.23
C ASP A 108 7.63 1.98 10.69
N ALA A 109 8.88 1.59 10.97
CA ALA A 109 9.26 0.25 11.41
C ALA A 109 8.55 -0.16 12.72
N VAL A 110 8.35 0.79 13.64
CA VAL A 110 7.63 0.53 14.90
C VAL A 110 6.17 0.18 14.65
N ALA A 111 5.53 0.78 13.64
CA ALA A 111 4.15 0.45 13.28
C ALA A 111 4.05 -0.99 12.72
N VAL A 112 5.01 -1.40 11.89
CA VAL A 112 5.12 -2.76 11.36
C VAL A 112 5.31 -3.77 12.50
N GLN A 113 6.25 -3.52 13.39
CA GLN A 113 6.51 -4.40 14.54
C GLN A 113 5.29 -4.52 15.46
N ASN A 114 4.61 -3.41 15.74
CA ASN A 114 3.43 -3.42 16.58
C ASN A 114 2.29 -4.28 16.01
N ILE A 115 2.01 -4.18 14.70
CA ILE A 115 0.97 -5.02 14.09
C ILE A 115 1.39 -6.49 14.06
N PHE A 116 2.65 -6.78 13.77
CA PHE A 116 3.21 -8.13 13.81
C PHE A 116 3.01 -8.77 15.19
N PHE A 117 3.39 -8.08 16.27
CA PHE A 117 3.22 -8.60 17.63
C PHE A 117 1.75 -8.76 18.03
N CYS A 118 0.87 -7.84 17.60
CA CYS A 118 -0.57 -7.97 17.85
C CYS A 118 -1.16 -9.22 17.17
N ILE A 119 -0.75 -9.51 15.94
CA ILE A 119 -1.20 -10.69 15.18
C ILE A 119 -0.66 -11.97 15.84
N LYS A 120 0.63 -11.99 16.15
CA LYS A 120 1.27 -13.14 16.82
C LYS A 120 0.63 -13.47 18.18
N ARG A 121 0.25 -12.45 18.97
CA ARG A 121 -0.48 -12.65 20.24
C ARG A 121 -1.92 -13.14 20.05
N CYS A 122 -2.43 -13.10 18.84
CA CYS A 122 -3.72 -13.68 18.48
C CYS A 122 -3.62 -15.12 17.99
N ASP A 123 -2.44 -15.75 18.10
CA ASP A 123 -2.14 -17.09 17.62
C ASP A 123 -2.32 -17.21 16.09
N LEU A 124 -1.95 -16.15 15.37
CA LEU A 124 -2.01 -16.05 13.91
C LEU A 124 -0.62 -15.76 13.34
N GLU A 125 -0.39 -16.18 12.11
CA GLU A 125 0.79 -15.84 11.34
C GLU A 125 0.50 -14.72 10.36
N LEU A 126 1.41 -13.74 10.27
CA LEU A 126 1.34 -12.65 9.30
C LEU A 126 1.93 -13.16 7.98
N ALA A 127 1.08 -13.47 7.02
CA ALA A 127 1.46 -13.91 5.68
C ALA A 127 1.88 -12.74 4.75
N GLY A 128 1.40 -11.54 5.04
CA GLY A 128 1.74 -10.34 4.28
C GLY A 128 1.23 -9.07 4.94
N LEU A 129 1.85 -7.96 4.55
CA LEU A 129 1.47 -6.62 4.98
C LEU A 129 1.32 -5.73 3.75
N ALA A 130 0.27 -4.93 3.71
CA ALA A 130 0.01 -4.03 2.60
C ALA A 130 -0.44 -2.64 3.08
N SER A 131 -0.24 -1.61 2.27
CA SER A 131 -0.82 -0.29 2.51
C SER A 131 -2.34 -0.34 2.32
N SER A 132 -3.12 0.18 3.27
CA SER A 132 -4.59 0.22 3.15
C SER A 132 -5.02 1.03 1.93
N ALA A 133 -4.40 2.17 1.67
CA ALA A 133 -4.70 2.99 0.50
C ALA A 133 -4.43 2.27 -0.83
N TYR A 134 -3.36 1.46 -0.91
CA TYR A 134 -3.08 0.62 -2.07
C TYR A 134 -4.18 -0.42 -2.29
N VAL A 135 -4.51 -1.17 -1.25
CA VAL A 135 -5.54 -2.23 -1.33
C VAL A 135 -6.91 -1.65 -1.65
N SER A 136 -7.26 -0.49 -1.06
CA SER A 136 -8.50 0.22 -1.36
C SER A 136 -8.57 0.63 -2.83
N GLY A 137 -7.48 1.16 -3.39
CA GLY A 137 -7.39 1.48 -4.82
C GLY A 137 -7.53 0.25 -5.71
N MET A 138 -6.81 -0.83 -5.39
CA MET A 138 -6.89 -2.09 -6.14
C MET A 138 -8.28 -2.71 -6.14
N SER A 139 -9.06 -2.54 -5.06
CA SER A 139 -10.40 -3.13 -4.93
C SER A 139 -11.52 -2.25 -5.46
N SER A 140 -11.30 -0.94 -5.56
CA SER A 140 -12.35 0.04 -5.92
C SER A 140 -12.26 0.54 -7.35
N LEU A 141 -11.04 0.65 -7.90
CA LEU A 141 -10.81 1.14 -9.25
C LEU A 141 -10.92 0.01 -10.26
N VAL A 142 -11.62 0.25 -11.36
CA VAL A 142 -11.62 -0.67 -12.51
C VAL A 142 -10.32 -0.55 -13.31
N GLU A 143 -10.05 -1.55 -14.15
CA GLU A 143 -8.79 -1.60 -14.91
C GLU A 143 -8.53 -0.37 -15.78
N ASP A 144 -9.57 0.16 -16.42
CA ASP A 144 -9.46 1.35 -17.28
C ASP A 144 -9.09 2.59 -16.46
N GLU A 145 -9.62 2.74 -15.24
CA GLU A 145 -9.26 3.84 -14.35
C GLU A 145 -7.81 3.73 -13.89
N GLN A 146 -7.36 2.52 -13.55
CA GLN A 146 -5.96 2.27 -13.19
C GLN A 146 -5.01 2.51 -14.36
N GLU A 147 -5.43 2.20 -15.58
CA GLU A 147 -4.63 2.41 -16.80
C GLU A 147 -4.51 3.90 -17.16
N LEU A 148 -5.64 4.62 -17.19
CA LEU A 148 -5.71 6.03 -17.61
C LEU A 148 -5.18 7.01 -16.55
N GLY A 149 -5.18 6.59 -15.30
CA GLY A 149 -4.76 7.39 -14.16
C GLY A 149 -5.93 7.76 -13.25
N ALA A 150 -5.86 7.30 -12.01
CA ALA A 150 -6.86 7.58 -10.99
C ALA A 150 -6.21 7.74 -9.61
N ALA A 151 -6.84 8.54 -8.76
CA ALA A 151 -6.50 8.64 -7.35
C ALA A 151 -7.63 8.05 -6.51
N CYS A 152 -7.27 7.16 -5.60
CA CYS A 152 -8.18 6.62 -4.59
C CYS A 152 -7.88 7.23 -3.23
N ILE A 153 -8.91 7.74 -2.57
CA ILE A 153 -8.82 8.28 -1.21
C ILE A 153 -9.51 7.31 -0.26
N ASP A 154 -8.72 6.74 0.65
CA ASP A 154 -9.16 5.81 1.70
C ASP A 154 -9.37 6.56 3.01
N MET A 155 -10.62 6.92 3.31
CA MET A 155 -11.00 7.68 4.51
C MET A 155 -11.34 6.73 5.65
N GLY A 156 -10.37 6.40 6.49
CA GLY A 156 -10.54 5.60 7.69
C GLY A 156 -11.01 6.40 8.92
N GLY A 157 -11.11 5.74 10.07
CA GLY A 157 -11.44 6.39 11.34
C GLY A 157 -10.34 7.34 11.83
N GLY A 158 -9.10 6.86 11.90
CA GLY A 158 -7.97 7.62 12.46
C GLY A 158 -7.00 8.19 11.43
N ALA A 159 -7.07 7.77 10.18
CA ALA A 159 -6.18 8.20 9.11
C ALA A 159 -6.93 8.23 7.77
N THR A 160 -6.48 9.10 6.88
CA THR A 160 -6.91 9.15 5.47
C THR A 160 -5.68 8.93 4.60
N GLY A 161 -5.73 7.90 3.77
CA GLY A 161 -4.69 7.56 2.81
C GLY A 161 -5.09 7.97 1.39
N ILE A 162 -4.09 8.20 0.55
CA ILE A 162 -4.26 8.39 -0.88
C ILE A 162 -3.34 7.43 -1.62
N SER A 163 -3.84 6.83 -2.70
CA SER A 163 -3.04 6.09 -3.67
C SER A 163 -3.33 6.58 -5.07
N VAL A 164 -2.29 6.77 -5.86
CA VAL A 164 -2.39 7.21 -7.25
C VAL A 164 -1.92 6.10 -8.16
N PHE A 165 -2.75 5.72 -9.11
CA PHE A 165 -2.50 4.69 -10.10
C PHE A 165 -2.32 5.31 -11.47
N MET A 166 -1.44 4.73 -12.28
CA MET A 166 -1.25 5.02 -13.69
C MET A 166 -0.66 3.80 -14.37
N ARG A 167 -1.14 3.46 -15.55
CA ARG A 167 -0.70 2.26 -16.31
C ARG A 167 -0.79 0.98 -15.47
N LYS A 168 -1.85 0.85 -14.66
CA LYS A 168 -2.13 -0.27 -13.74
C LYS A 168 -1.16 -0.42 -12.55
N HIS A 169 -0.25 0.53 -12.33
CA HIS A 169 0.70 0.51 -11.23
C HIS A 169 0.42 1.65 -10.26
N MET A 170 0.61 1.39 -8.97
CA MET A 170 0.64 2.46 -7.99
C MET A 170 1.96 3.24 -8.13
N ILE A 171 1.85 4.53 -8.43
CA ILE A 171 2.99 5.43 -8.63
C ILE A 171 3.25 6.36 -7.45
N TYR A 172 2.26 6.52 -6.56
CA TYR A 172 2.38 7.37 -5.38
C TYR A 172 1.39 6.93 -4.31
N THR A 173 1.77 7.06 -3.05
CA THR A 173 0.87 6.92 -1.90
C THR A 173 1.36 7.79 -0.75
N ASP A 174 0.43 8.33 0.01
CA ASP A 174 0.68 9.10 1.22
C ASP A 174 -0.49 8.94 2.19
N ALA A 175 -0.36 9.43 3.42
CA ALA A 175 -1.44 9.42 4.39
C ALA A 175 -1.32 10.56 5.40
N VAL A 176 -2.46 11.07 5.81
CA VAL A 176 -2.57 12.01 6.91
C VAL A 176 -3.23 11.34 8.12
N ARG A 177 -2.81 11.69 9.33
CA ARG A 177 -3.38 11.18 10.58
C ARG A 177 -4.65 11.94 10.96
N MET A 178 -5.58 12.01 10.02
CA MET A 178 -6.91 12.60 10.20
C MET A 178 -7.93 11.69 9.54
N GLY A 179 -9.05 11.45 10.20
CA GLY A 179 -10.13 10.60 9.70
C GLY A 179 -11.43 10.88 10.42
N GLY A 180 -12.40 10.01 10.24
CA GLY A 180 -13.76 10.18 10.76
C GLY A 180 -13.86 10.38 12.28
N ASP A 181 -12.92 9.83 13.06
CA ASP A 181 -12.88 10.00 14.52
C ASP A 181 -12.58 11.44 14.92
N HIS A 182 -11.80 12.17 14.12
CA HIS A 182 -11.52 13.60 14.35
C HIS A 182 -12.77 14.44 14.14
N ILE A 183 -13.56 14.14 13.08
CA ILE A 183 -14.85 14.80 12.84
C ILE A 183 -15.79 14.55 14.02
N THR A 184 -15.87 13.30 14.52
CA THR A 184 -16.66 12.97 15.69
C THR A 184 -16.21 13.75 16.93
N SER A 185 -14.90 13.88 17.13
CA SER A 185 -14.33 14.65 18.22
C SER A 185 -14.67 16.15 18.13
N ASP A 186 -14.58 16.72 16.94
CA ASP A 186 -14.91 18.12 16.68
C ASP A 186 -16.39 18.41 16.94
N ILE A 187 -17.30 17.53 16.49
CA ILE A 187 -18.74 17.62 16.78
C ILE A 187 -18.97 17.52 18.29
N SER A 188 -18.32 16.58 18.97
CA SER A 188 -18.42 16.40 20.43
C SER A 188 -18.02 17.65 21.18
N MET A 189 -16.89 18.24 20.81
CA MET A 189 -16.40 19.49 21.43
C MET A 189 -17.27 20.69 21.09
N GLY A 190 -17.65 20.86 19.83
CA GLY A 190 -18.43 22.02 19.37
C GLY A 190 -19.85 22.05 19.94
N LEU A 191 -20.49 20.89 20.07
CA LEU A 191 -21.86 20.77 20.63
C LEU A 191 -21.89 20.41 22.10
N GLN A 192 -20.73 20.16 22.74
CA GLN A 192 -20.59 19.74 24.14
C GLN A 192 -21.44 18.48 24.46
N VAL A 193 -21.41 17.50 23.56
CA VAL A 193 -22.13 16.23 23.71
C VAL A 193 -21.15 15.04 23.82
N PRO A 194 -21.55 13.92 24.42
CA PRO A 194 -20.74 12.72 24.47
C PRO A 194 -20.34 12.21 23.06
N LEU A 195 -19.15 11.61 22.93
CA LEU A 195 -18.64 11.08 21.65
C LEU A 195 -19.63 10.14 20.94
N ALA A 196 -20.33 9.30 21.71
CA ALA A 196 -21.36 8.40 21.13
C ALA A 196 -22.54 9.17 20.50
N THR A 197 -22.91 10.31 21.08
CA THR A 197 -23.94 11.19 20.53
C THR A 197 -23.41 11.92 19.29
N ALA A 198 -22.19 12.41 19.35
CA ALA A 198 -21.52 13.06 18.22
C ALA A 198 -21.39 12.12 17.02
N GLU A 199 -21.02 10.84 17.26
CA GLU A 199 -20.95 9.82 16.19
C GLU A 199 -22.32 9.58 15.54
N ARG A 200 -23.37 9.53 16.32
CA ARG A 200 -24.74 9.44 15.80
C ARG A 200 -25.12 10.67 14.97
N ILE A 201 -24.80 11.86 15.45
CA ILE A 201 -25.05 13.11 14.71
C ILE A 201 -24.30 13.06 13.36
N LYS A 202 -23.01 12.73 13.38
CA LYS A 202 -22.21 12.59 12.16
C LYS A 202 -22.85 11.59 11.18
N THR A 203 -23.25 10.41 11.66
CA THR A 203 -23.79 9.34 10.81
C THR A 203 -25.16 9.67 10.21
N PHE A 204 -26.04 10.36 10.95
CA PHE A 204 -27.40 10.63 10.49
C PHE A 204 -27.58 11.96 9.79
N TYR A 205 -26.70 12.95 10.06
CA TYR A 205 -26.88 14.32 9.57
C TYR A 205 -25.63 14.87 8.86
N GLY A 206 -24.55 14.09 8.73
CA GLY A 206 -23.28 14.48 8.14
C GLY A 206 -23.14 14.16 6.64
N GLY A 207 -24.24 13.88 5.96
CA GLY A 207 -24.27 13.54 4.53
C GLY A 207 -24.44 14.73 3.60
#